data_20439d804055e3838fb313f84419e96c
#
_entry.id   20439d804055e3838fb313f84419e96c
#
_cell.length_a   1.000
_cell.length_b   1.000
_cell.length_c   1.000
_cell.angle_alpha   90.00
_cell.angle_beta   90.00
_cell.angle_gamma   90.00
#
_symmetry.space_group_name_H-M   'P 1'
#
loop_
_entity.id
_entity.type
_entity.pdbx_description
1 polymer ?
#
loop_
_entity_poly.entity_id
_entity_poly.type
_entity_poly.pdbx_seq_one_letter_code
_entity_poly.pdbx_strand_id
1 'polypeptide(L)'
;MSWTDLGDKDSAIRLAAVAMVFVLLIIVLERLLRGRAKFHAHRSSKNNFSTPTQTNFGSFMAFLSCLMIFLLSFVFPISNLIMNTFRGWGKSNISSLVQGPLVDSFIVSSVGCVGIVVAALIVSYASRLFPSFIMKTLTKLCMLGYAVPGAVVAISILIYFSGMGKFISEYFGISSLTSLMFTLTPAGLIVAYFVRFMTPAFAPIEAGMTRINVNMDEASSMLGRSSWGSFFNIHLPLLRFPLLGAMIVLFVDILKELPLTLVLRPPNIETLATTSYGLIQKEERIVDGSIPALVLVITGTLGVLALHLLIRKRIVQE
;
A
#
# COMPACT_ATOMS: atom_id res chain seq x y z
N MET A 1 3.28 -20.40 -2.26
CA MET A 1 2.92 -21.73 -1.75
C MET A 1 3.99 -22.76 -2.01
N SER A 2 4.44 -23.01 -3.25
CA SER A 2 5.50 -24.01 -3.52
C SER A 2 6.79 -23.82 -2.71
N TRP A 3 7.17 -22.58 -2.40
CA TRP A 3 8.41 -22.31 -1.68
C TRP A 3 8.32 -22.51 -0.17
N THR A 4 7.19 -22.16 0.43
CA THR A 4 6.98 -22.31 1.88
C THR A 4 6.63 -23.74 2.29
N ASP A 5 6.00 -24.50 1.39
CA ASP A 5 5.46 -25.81 1.71
C ASP A 5 6.31 -26.95 1.14
N LEU A 6 7.02 -26.75 0.03
CA LEU A 6 7.84 -27.77 -0.64
C LEU A 6 9.34 -27.46 -0.67
N GLY A 7 9.78 -26.29 -0.21
CA GLY A 7 11.19 -25.87 -0.21
C GLY A 7 11.79 -25.66 -1.61
N ASP A 8 10.97 -25.69 -2.66
CA ASP A 8 11.40 -25.57 -4.05
C ASP A 8 11.50 -24.08 -4.48
N LYS A 9 12.71 -23.53 -4.35
CA LYS A 9 13.03 -22.15 -4.73
C LYS A 9 12.91 -21.90 -6.23
N ASP A 10 13.27 -22.90 -7.05
CA ASP A 10 13.32 -22.74 -8.50
C ASP A 10 11.92 -22.63 -9.09
N SER A 11 10.99 -23.44 -8.62
CA SER A 11 9.57 -23.36 -9.00
C SER A 11 8.94 -22.07 -8.57
N ALA A 12 9.26 -21.55 -7.38
CA ALA A 12 8.76 -20.26 -6.90
C ALA A 12 9.28 -19.10 -7.77
N ILE A 13 10.57 -19.11 -8.16
CA ILE A 13 11.17 -18.10 -9.04
C ILE A 13 10.52 -18.16 -10.43
N ARG A 14 10.30 -19.34 -11.00
CA ARG A 14 9.63 -19.50 -12.30
C ARG A 14 8.21 -18.94 -12.29
N LEU A 15 7.42 -19.25 -11.27
CA LEU A 15 6.07 -18.71 -11.09
C LEU A 15 6.09 -17.17 -10.94
N ALA A 16 7.04 -16.64 -10.16
CA ALA A 16 7.22 -15.21 -10.01
C ALA A 16 7.58 -14.52 -11.34
N ALA A 17 8.46 -15.14 -12.14
CA ALA A 17 8.84 -14.64 -13.46
C ALA A 17 7.64 -14.62 -14.44
N VAL A 18 6.83 -15.68 -14.47
CA VAL A 18 5.61 -15.74 -15.30
C VAL A 18 4.62 -14.65 -14.88
N ALA A 19 4.37 -14.49 -13.57
CA ALA A 19 3.51 -13.43 -13.07
C ALA A 19 4.01 -12.03 -13.46
N MET A 20 5.32 -11.80 -13.40
CA MET A 20 5.94 -10.54 -13.79
C MET A 20 5.77 -10.25 -15.28
N VAL A 21 6.01 -11.25 -16.15
CA VAL A 21 5.80 -11.12 -17.61
C VAL A 21 4.35 -10.75 -17.91
N PHE A 22 3.39 -11.40 -17.25
CA PHE A 22 1.98 -11.12 -17.43
C PHE A 22 1.61 -9.69 -17.03
N VAL A 23 2.11 -9.21 -15.88
CA VAL A 23 1.89 -7.82 -15.43
C VAL A 23 2.51 -6.81 -16.40
N LEU A 24 3.75 -7.05 -16.84
CA LEU A 24 4.41 -6.18 -17.83
C LEU A 24 3.64 -6.14 -19.15
N LEU A 25 3.11 -7.26 -19.61
CA LEU A 25 2.28 -7.33 -20.82
C LEU A 25 1.02 -6.49 -20.68
N ILE A 26 0.33 -6.55 -19.54
CA ILE A 26 -0.85 -5.71 -19.26
C ILE A 26 -0.48 -4.23 -19.26
N ILE A 27 0.63 -3.83 -18.62
CA ILE A 27 1.09 -2.44 -18.59
C ILE A 27 1.44 -1.93 -19.98
N VAL A 28 2.11 -2.75 -20.79
CA VAL A 28 2.44 -2.40 -22.18
C VAL A 28 1.16 -2.26 -22.99
N LEU A 29 0.23 -3.21 -22.87
CA LEU A 29 -1.05 -3.18 -23.57
C LEU A 29 -1.87 -1.94 -23.19
N GLU A 30 -1.94 -1.61 -21.90
CA GLU A 30 -2.60 -0.39 -21.42
C GLU A 30 -1.99 0.86 -22.07
N ARG A 31 -0.66 0.96 -22.09
CA ARG A 31 0.03 2.10 -22.72
C ARG A 31 -0.22 2.20 -24.21
N LEU A 32 -0.25 1.07 -24.91
CA LEU A 32 -0.54 1.02 -26.35
C LEU A 32 -1.98 1.44 -26.62
N LEU A 33 -2.95 0.94 -25.85
CA LEU A 33 -4.38 1.26 -25.99
C LEU A 33 -4.69 2.71 -25.59
N ARG A 34 -4.02 3.24 -24.57
CA ARG A 34 -4.21 4.62 -24.11
C ARG A 34 -3.76 5.65 -25.14
N GLY A 35 -2.83 5.30 -26.02
CA GLY A 35 -2.33 6.15 -27.11
C GLY A 35 -1.84 7.52 -26.60
N ARG A 36 -1.94 8.54 -27.49
CA ARG A 36 -1.62 9.96 -27.18
C ARG A 36 -2.84 10.75 -26.69
N ALA A 37 -3.83 10.13 -26.10
CA ALA A 37 -5.02 10.83 -25.59
C ALA A 37 -4.60 11.81 -24.48
N LYS A 38 -4.38 13.07 -24.88
CA LYS A 38 -4.23 14.18 -23.94
C LYS A 38 -5.63 14.50 -23.42
N PHE A 39 -5.91 14.06 -22.20
CA PHE A 39 -7.09 14.55 -21.49
C PHE A 39 -6.82 16.01 -21.11
N HIS A 40 -7.10 16.92 -22.04
CA HIS A 40 -7.25 18.31 -21.68
C HIS A 40 -8.54 18.41 -20.86
N ALA A 41 -8.40 18.60 -19.55
CA ALA A 41 -9.51 19.13 -18.78
C ALA A 41 -9.82 20.53 -19.38
N HIS A 42 -10.70 20.57 -20.35
CA HIS A 42 -11.32 21.83 -20.75
C HIS A 42 -11.89 22.40 -19.45
N ARG A 43 -11.40 23.57 -19.08
CA ARG A 43 -12.05 24.44 -18.10
C ARG A 43 -13.41 24.79 -18.71
N SER A 44 -14.34 23.85 -18.60
CA SER A 44 -15.68 24.01 -19.14
C SER A 44 -16.30 25.18 -18.39
N SER A 45 -16.51 26.25 -19.13
CA SER A 45 -17.51 27.26 -18.83
C SER A 45 -18.73 26.58 -18.18
N LYS A 46 -19.34 27.29 -17.23
CA LYS A 46 -20.63 26.95 -16.59
C LYS A 46 -21.74 26.71 -17.60
N ASN A 47 -21.61 25.71 -18.45
CA ASN A 47 -22.71 25.23 -19.24
C ASN A 47 -23.42 24.17 -18.39
N ASN A 48 -24.66 24.49 -18.07
CA ASN A 48 -25.65 23.59 -17.52
C ASN A 48 -25.50 22.20 -18.19
N PHE A 49 -24.86 21.27 -17.48
CA PHE A 49 -25.03 19.88 -17.81
C PHE A 49 -26.52 19.60 -17.60
N SER A 50 -27.27 19.63 -18.69
CA SER A 50 -28.56 18.97 -18.70
C SER A 50 -28.23 17.52 -18.37
N THR A 51 -28.46 17.13 -17.13
CA THR A 51 -28.43 15.73 -16.75
C THR A 51 -29.35 15.03 -17.73
N PRO A 52 -28.84 14.06 -18.53
CA PRO A 52 -29.72 13.34 -19.42
C PRO A 52 -30.85 12.80 -18.55
N THR A 53 -32.08 13.07 -18.91
CA THR A 53 -33.25 12.52 -18.23
C THR A 53 -33.19 11.02 -18.39
N GLN A 54 -32.47 10.38 -17.46
CA GLN A 54 -32.45 8.92 -17.41
C GLN A 54 -33.88 8.47 -17.21
N THR A 55 -34.33 7.58 -18.09
CA THR A 55 -35.62 6.93 -17.87
C THR A 55 -35.61 6.26 -16.49
N ASN A 56 -36.70 6.31 -15.73
CA ASN A 56 -36.80 5.71 -14.40
C ASN A 56 -36.32 4.25 -14.39
N PHE A 57 -36.55 3.54 -15.49
CA PHE A 57 -36.10 2.16 -15.69
C PHE A 57 -34.55 2.06 -15.79
N GLY A 58 -33.88 2.93 -16.55
CA GLY A 58 -32.43 2.95 -16.66
C GLY A 58 -31.73 3.27 -15.33
N SER A 59 -32.29 4.22 -14.57
CA SER A 59 -31.79 4.55 -13.22
C SER A 59 -31.98 3.38 -12.26
N PHE A 60 -33.11 2.67 -12.33
CA PHE A 60 -33.36 1.49 -11.51
C PHE A 60 -32.39 0.33 -11.83
N MET A 61 -32.13 0.07 -13.12
CA MET A 61 -31.17 -0.96 -13.52
C MET A 61 -29.74 -0.62 -13.09
N ALA A 62 -29.33 0.64 -13.22
CA ALA A 62 -28.02 1.10 -12.74
C ALA A 62 -27.89 0.94 -11.20
N PHE A 63 -28.93 1.31 -10.45
CA PHE A 63 -28.95 1.10 -9.01
C PHE A 63 -28.87 -0.39 -8.64
N LEU A 64 -29.66 -1.24 -9.32
CA LEU A 64 -29.69 -2.68 -9.07
C LEU A 64 -28.32 -3.33 -9.35
N SER A 65 -27.65 -2.94 -10.45
CA SER A 65 -26.32 -3.44 -10.78
C SER A 65 -25.28 -3.05 -9.72
N CYS A 66 -25.27 -1.79 -9.26
CA CYS A 66 -24.38 -1.34 -8.20
C CYS A 66 -24.68 -2.08 -6.86
N LEU A 67 -25.97 -2.26 -6.55
CA LEU A 67 -26.39 -2.99 -5.35
C LEU A 67 -25.95 -4.46 -5.39
N MET A 68 -26.12 -5.14 -6.53
CA MET A 68 -25.68 -6.53 -6.71
C MET A 68 -24.18 -6.67 -6.55
N ILE A 69 -23.39 -5.77 -7.16
CA ILE A 69 -21.93 -5.77 -6.99
C ILE A 69 -21.57 -5.59 -5.50
N PHE A 70 -22.20 -4.64 -4.81
CA PHE A 70 -21.95 -4.40 -3.39
C PHE A 70 -22.32 -5.62 -2.52
N LEU A 71 -23.48 -6.22 -2.75
CA LEU A 71 -23.92 -7.40 -2.00
C LEU A 71 -22.97 -8.58 -2.19
N LEU A 72 -22.57 -8.88 -3.43
CA LEU A 72 -21.70 -10.02 -3.74
C LEU A 72 -20.26 -9.80 -3.28
N SER A 73 -19.70 -8.60 -3.45
CA SER A 73 -18.29 -8.35 -3.16
C SER A 73 -18.02 -7.98 -1.70
N PHE A 74 -18.99 -7.43 -0.98
CA PHE A 74 -18.80 -6.96 0.39
C PHE A 74 -19.68 -7.69 1.40
N VAL A 75 -21.00 -7.68 1.20
CA VAL A 75 -21.93 -8.22 2.21
C VAL A 75 -21.79 -9.73 2.34
N PHE A 76 -21.75 -10.46 1.23
CA PHE A 76 -21.64 -11.92 1.24
C PHE A 76 -20.36 -12.43 1.90
N PRO A 77 -19.14 -11.99 1.57
CA PRO A 77 -17.94 -12.42 2.27
C PRO A 77 -17.93 -12.05 3.76
N ILE A 78 -18.37 -10.84 4.11
CA ILE A 78 -18.42 -10.42 5.52
C ILE A 78 -19.43 -11.24 6.32
N SER A 79 -20.60 -11.52 5.75
CA SER A 79 -21.59 -12.35 6.44
C SER A 79 -21.05 -13.75 6.74
N ASN A 80 -20.29 -14.34 5.83
CA ASN A 80 -19.60 -15.61 6.07
C ASN A 80 -18.58 -15.53 7.21
N LEU A 81 -17.76 -14.47 7.23
CA LEU A 81 -16.79 -14.25 8.32
C LEU A 81 -17.49 -14.10 9.67
N ILE A 82 -18.56 -13.31 9.71
CA ILE A 82 -19.36 -13.11 10.93
C ILE A 82 -19.97 -14.45 11.39
N MET A 83 -20.58 -15.19 10.49
CA MET A 83 -21.22 -16.47 10.82
C MET A 83 -20.20 -17.48 11.36
N ASN A 84 -19.02 -17.58 10.74
CA ASN A 84 -17.96 -18.46 11.21
C ASN A 84 -17.40 -18.02 12.56
N THR A 85 -17.23 -16.72 12.77
CA THR A 85 -16.80 -16.15 14.06
C THR A 85 -17.79 -16.52 15.17
N PHE A 86 -19.09 -16.41 14.93
CA PHE A 86 -20.11 -16.82 15.91
C PHE A 86 -20.11 -18.34 16.17
N ARG A 87 -19.84 -19.18 15.17
CA ARG A 87 -19.70 -20.63 15.36
C ARG A 87 -18.51 -21.01 16.24
N GLY A 88 -17.45 -20.19 16.20
CA GLY A 88 -16.24 -20.36 17.05
C GLY A 88 -16.36 -19.72 18.43
N TRP A 89 -17.41 -18.92 18.67
CA TRP A 89 -17.55 -18.18 19.93
C TRP A 89 -17.66 -19.15 21.11
N GLY A 90 -16.79 -18.95 22.10
CA GLY A 90 -16.72 -19.80 23.30
C GLY A 90 -15.94 -21.11 23.14
N LYS A 91 -15.53 -21.49 21.92
CA LYS A 91 -14.70 -22.67 21.65
C LYS A 91 -13.24 -22.33 21.43
N SER A 92 -12.98 -21.18 20.87
CA SER A 92 -11.62 -20.69 20.53
C SER A 92 -11.16 -19.67 21.55
N ASN A 93 -9.85 -19.70 21.87
CA ASN A 93 -9.25 -18.64 22.68
C ASN A 93 -9.02 -17.37 21.82
N ILE A 94 -10.07 -16.54 21.73
CA ILE A 94 -10.08 -15.31 20.91
C ILE A 94 -8.92 -14.40 21.29
N SER A 95 -8.58 -14.29 22.57
CA SER A 95 -7.50 -13.42 23.04
C SER A 95 -6.17 -13.78 22.42
N SER A 96 -5.81 -15.07 22.37
CA SER A 96 -4.54 -15.52 21.77
C SER A 96 -4.51 -15.38 20.25
N LEU A 97 -5.66 -15.49 19.59
CA LEU A 97 -5.76 -15.38 18.12
C LEU A 97 -5.72 -13.93 17.61
N VAL A 98 -6.01 -12.96 18.48
CA VAL A 98 -6.19 -11.57 18.06
C VAL A 98 -5.17 -10.62 18.70
N GLN A 99 -4.91 -10.70 20.00
CA GLN A 99 -4.14 -9.67 20.72
C GLN A 99 -2.71 -9.51 20.17
N GLY A 100 -1.93 -10.59 20.11
CA GLY A 100 -0.57 -10.56 19.55
C GLY A 100 -0.55 -10.09 18.10
N PRO A 101 -1.27 -10.79 17.19
CA PRO A 101 -1.32 -10.41 15.78
C PRO A 101 -1.85 -9.01 15.50
N LEU A 102 -2.77 -8.49 16.33
CA LEU A 102 -3.27 -7.12 16.23
C LEU A 102 -2.16 -6.10 16.54
N VAL A 103 -1.46 -6.29 17.65
CA VAL A 103 -0.36 -5.40 18.06
C VAL A 103 0.74 -5.40 17.01
N ASP A 104 1.18 -6.57 16.57
CA ASP A 104 2.20 -6.70 15.53
C ASP A 104 1.77 -6.04 14.21
N SER A 105 0.51 -6.24 13.79
CA SER A 105 -0.05 -5.59 12.60
C SER A 105 0.00 -4.08 12.71
N PHE A 106 -0.39 -3.52 13.86
CA PHE A 106 -0.38 -2.07 14.08
C PHE A 106 1.05 -1.50 14.13
N ILE A 107 1.98 -2.17 14.80
CA ILE A 107 3.39 -1.75 14.87
C ILE A 107 4.02 -1.75 13.49
N VAL A 108 3.93 -2.87 12.77
CA VAL A 108 4.54 -3.03 11.45
C VAL A 108 3.93 -2.05 10.45
N SER A 109 2.59 -1.90 10.45
CA SER A 109 1.91 -0.96 9.56
C SER A 109 2.22 0.48 9.90
N SER A 110 2.32 0.86 11.19
CA SER A 110 2.64 2.22 11.59
C SER A 110 4.08 2.60 11.25
N VAL A 111 5.04 1.73 11.58
CA VAL A 111 6.47 1.97 11.28
C VAL A 111 6.68 2.06 9.76
N GLY A 112 6.14 1.10 9.00
CA GLY A 112 6.20 1.11 7.53
C GLY A 112 5.56 2.36 6.94
N CYS A 113 4.34 2.69 7.38
CA CYS A 113 3.59 3.85 6.92
C CYS A 113 4.35 5.17 7.15
N VAL A 114 4.79 5.42 8.37
CA VAL A 114 5.52 6.66 8.71
C VAL A 114 6.81 6.76 7.91
N GLY A 115 7.60 5.68 7.85
CA GLY A 115 8.86 5.67 7.11
C GLY A 115 8.66 5.95 5.62
N ILE A 116 7.69 5.29 4.98
CA ILE A 116 7.42 5.44 3.55
C ILE A 116 6.85 6.84 3.24
N VAL A 117 5.95 7.38 4.06
CA VAL A 117 5.41 8.73 3.87
C VAL A 117 6.49 9.79 4.01
N VAL A 118 7.41 9.65 4.98
CA VAL A 118 8.57 10.54 5.12
C VAL A 118 9.47 10.46 3.88
N ALA A 119 9.78 9.26 3.39
CA ALA A 119 10.57 9.07 2.17
C ALA A 119 9.88 9.66 0.94
N ALA A 120 8.57 9.44 0.78
CA ALA A 120 7.77 10.00 -0.30
C ALA A 120 7.75 11.53 -0.27
N LEU A 121 7.65 12.13 0.93
CA LEU A 121 7.69 13.56 1.12
C LEU A 121 9.05 14.14 0.75
N ILE A 122 10.15 13.48 1.16
CA ILE A 122 11.52 13.88 0.79
C ILE A 122 11.71 13.82 -0.73
N VAL A 123 11.31 12.72 -1.38
CA VAL A 123 11.42 12.56 -2.84
C VAL A 123 10.56 13.59 -3.58
N SER A 124 9.33 13.85 -3.12
CA SER A 124 8.44 14.84 -3.71
C SER A 124 9.02 16.26 -3.59
N TYR A 125 9.54 16.62 -2.43
CA TYR A 125 10.14 17.95 -2.23
C TYR A 125 11.46 18.09 -3.00
N ALA A 126 12.31 17.06 -3.03
CA ALA A 126 13.53 17.06 -3.82
C ALA A 126 13.25 17.21 -5.33
N SER A 127 12.22 16.55 -5.86
CA SER A 127 11.83 16.69 -7.26
C SER A 127 11.28 18.08 -7.60
N ARG A 128 10.73 18.81 -6.62
CA ARG A 128 10.32 20.21 -6.76
C ARG A 128 11.54 21.16 -6.78
N LEU A 129 12.50 20.95 -5.88
CA LEU A 129 13.71 21.79 -5.81
C LEU A 129 14.66 21.58 -6.99
N PHE A 130 14.78 20.35 -7.48
CA PHE A 130 15.72 19.97 -8.52
C PHE A 130 14.99 19.34 -9.72
N PRO A 131 14.29 20.13 -10.55
CA PRO A 131 13.45 19.62 -11.64
C PRO A 131 14.31 19.15 -12.84
N SER A 132 15.26 18.24 -12.61
CA SER A 132 16.13 17.66 -13.64
C SER A 132 15.51 16.43 -14.28
N PHE A 133 16.00 16.04 -15.47
CA PHE A 133 15.62 14.80 -16.14
C PHE A 133 15.94 13.58 -15.27
N ILE A 134 17.11 13.59 -14.62
CA ILE A 134 17.55 12.50 -13.74
C ILE A 134 16.56 12.33 -12.57
N MET A 135 16.19 13.43 -11.91
CA MET A 135 15.25 13.39 -10.78
C MET A 135 13.87 12.87 -11.18
N LYS A 136 13.35 13.31 -12.33
CA LYS A 136 12.10 12.81 -12.89
C LYS A 136 12.16 11.30 -13.19
N THR A 137 13.29 10.82 -13.70
CA THR A 137 13.49 9.39 -13.99
C THR A 137 13.58 8.57 -12.70
N LEU A 138 14.35 9.03 -11.70
CA LEU A 138 14.47 8.36 -10.41
C LEU A 138 13.09 8.28 -9.69
N THR A 139 12.35 9.37 -9.68
CA THR A 139 10.99 9.38 -9.11
C THR A 139 10.09 8.35 -9.78
N LYS A 140 10.10 8.25 -11.12
CA LYS A 140 9.33 7.24 -11.85
C LYS A 140 9.78 5.82 -11.52
N LEU A 141 11.08 5.60 -11.39
CA LEU A 141 11.61 4.28 -11.00
C LEU A 141 11.17 3.88 -9.59
N CYS A 142 11.20 4.80 -8.64
CA CYS A 142 10.69 4.54 -7.29
C CYS A 142 9.21 4.14 -7.26
N MET A 143 8.43 4.59 -8.24
CA MET A 143 7.01 4.27 -8.35
C MET A 143 6.72 2.91 -9.01
N LEU A 144 7.67 2.30 -9.70
CA LEU A 144 7.43 1.03 -10.41
C LEU A 144 7.17 -0.14 -9.47
N GLY A 145 7.64 -0.08 -8.23
CA GLY A 145 7.53 -1.18 -7.26
C GLY A 145 6.09 -1.60 -6.95
N TYR A 146 5.14 -0.69 -7.03
CA TYR A 146 3.72 -1.00 -6.81
C TYR A 146 3.11 -1.89 -7.90
N ALA A 147 3.61 -1.77 -9.13
CA ALA A 147 3.15 -2.61 -10.24
C ALA A 147 3.64 -4.06 -10.13
N VAL A 148 4.70 -4.30 -9.34
CA VAL A 148 5.27 -5.64 -9.18
C VAL A 148 4.44 -6.44 -8.16
N PRO A 149 4.06 -7.70 -8.46
CA PRO A 149 3.38 -8.56 -7.49
C PRO A 149 4.17 -8.70 -6.19
N GLY A 150 3.50 -8.62 -5.03
CA GLY A 150 4.16 -8.65 -3.71
C GLY A 150 5.04 -9.88 -3.49
N ALA A 151 4.61 -11.05 -3.94
CA ALA A 151 5.40 -12.26 -3.84
C ALA A 151 6.73 -12.17 -4.62
N VAL A 152 6.72 -11.51 -5.79
CA VAL A 152 7.95 -11.28 -6.60
C VAL A 152 8.92 -10.36 -5.86
N VAL A 153 8.41 -9.27 -5.30
CA VAL A 153 9.22 -8.34 -4.48
C VAL A 153 9.83 -9.06 -3.29
N ALA A 154 9.03 -9.87 -2.59
CA ALA A 154 9.48 -10.63 -1.42
C ALA A 154 10.63 -11.58 -1.75
N ILE A 155 10.47 -12.39 -2.81
CA ILE A 155 11.49 -13.34 -3.25
C ILE A 155 12.75 -12.60 -3.71
N SER A 156 12.61 -11.51 -4.46
CA SER A 156 13.74 -10.72 -4.94
C SER A 156 14.56 -10.13 -3.80
N ILE A 157 13.91 -9.61 -2.78
CA ILE A 157 14.57 -9.05 -1.59
C ILE A 157 15.26 -10.15 -0.79
N LEU A 158 14.64 -11.30 -0.65
CA LEU A 158 15.23 -12.44 0.04
C LEU A 158 16.49 -12.95 -0.66
N ILE A 159 16.47 -13.06 -1.99
CA ILE A 159 17.64 -13.44 -2.80
C ILE A 159 18.75 -12.40 -2.65
N TYR A 160 18.40 -11.11 -2.74
CA TYR A 160 19.35 -10.00 -2.62
C TYR A 160 20.05 -10.01 -1.26
N PHE A 161 19.32 -10.09 -0.16
CA PHE A 161 19.92 -10.12 1.17
C PHE A 161 20.71 -11.41 1.44
N SER A 162 20.27 -12.54 0.93
CA SER A 162 21.01 -13.79 1.02
C SER A 162 22.35 -13.71 0.25
N GLY A 163 22.33 -13.11 -0.96
CA GLY A 163 23.55 -12.87 -1.76
C GLY A 163 24.50 -11.89 -1.10
N MET A 164 23.97 -10.78 -0.59
CA MET A 164 24.77 -9.77 0.13
C MET A 164 25.43 -10.34 1.39
N GLY A 165 24.70 -11.18 2.14
CA GLY A 165 25.25 -11.84 3.32
C GLY A 165 26.39 -12.82 2.97
N LYS A 166 26.28 -13.56 1.87
CA LYS A 166 27.37 -14.42 1.38
C LYS A 166 28.60 -13.58 0.99
N PHE A 167 28.39 -12.50 0.26
CA PHE A 167 29.44 -11.57 -0.13
C PHE A 167 30.18 -10.98 1.09
N ILE A 168 29.44 -10.50 2.09
CA ILE A 168 30.01 -9.96 3.32
C ILE A 168 30.79 -11.04 4.08
N SER A 169 30.26 -12.26 4.16
CA SER A 169 30.94 -13.38 4.81
C SER A 169 32.26 -13.75 4.13
N GLU A 170 32.28 -13.74 2.79
CA GLU A 170 33.42 -14.15 1.99
C GLU A 170 34.56 -13.12 2.00
N TYR A 171 34.21 -11.82 1.90
CA TYR A 171 35.21 -10.75 1.82
C TYR A 171 35.66 -10.19 3.19
N PHE A 172 34.79 -10.21 4.18
CA PHE A 172 35.08 -9.61 5.50
C PHE A 172 35.28 -10.65 6.61
N GLY A 173 35.16 -11.95 6.32
CA GLY A 173 35.32 -13.01 7.31
C GLY A 173 34.28 -12.99 8.44
N ILE A 174 33.22 -12.18 8.28
CA ILE A 174 32.13 -12.07 9.27
C ILE A 174 31.19 -13.25 9.03
N SER A 175 30.93 -14.01 10.10
CA SER A 175 30.14 -15.27 10.02
C SER A 175 28.82 -15.06 9.25
N SER A 176 28.38 -16.08 8.52
CA SER A 176 27.14 -16.14 7.72
C SER A 176 25.84 -15.74 8.48
N LEU A 177 25.94 -15.55 9.79
CA LEU A 177 24.89 -14.97 10.66
C LEU A 177 24.41 -13.60 10.18
N THR A 178 25.27 -12.82 9.47
CA THR A 178 24.87 -11.50 8.93
C THR A 178 23.77 -11.61 7.87
N SER A 179 23.77 -12.65 7.03
CA SER A 179 22.70 -12.88 6.06
C SER A 179 21.38 -13.28 6.73
N LEU A 180 21.50 -14.07 7.80
CA LEU A 180 20.34 -14.45 8.62
C LEU A 180 19.78 -13.27 9.41
N MET A 181 20.63 -12.34 9.87
CA MET A 181 20.16 -11.15 10.59
C MET A 181 19.26 -10.27 9.71
N PHE A 182 19.56 -10.10 8.44
CA PHE A 182 18.69 -9.32 7.54
C PHE A 182 17.38 -10.04 7.18
N THR A 183 17.38 -11.36 7.13
CA THR A 183 16.17 -12.16 6.84
C THR A 183 15.33 -12.45 8.09
N LEU A 184 15.95 -12.48 9.27
CA LEU A 184 15.27 -12.72 10.54
C LEU A 184 14.86 -11.44 11.27
N THR A 185 15.21 -10.26 10.75
CA THR A 185 14.83 -8.98 11.33
C THR A 185 13.69 -8.33 10.55
N PRO A 186 12.92 -7.43 11.15
CA PRO A 186 11.89 -6.66 10.44
C PRO A 186 12.45 -5.78 9.31
N ALA A 187 13.77 -5.58 9.24
CA ALA A 187 14.40 -4.70 8.26
C ALA A 187 14.12 -5.11 6.80
N GLY A 188 14.22 -6.41 6.49
CA GLY A 188 13.91 -6.92 5.15
C GLY A 188 12.46 -6.67 4.75
N LEU A 189 11.53 -6.87 5.68
CA LEU A 189 10.12 -6.59 5.49
C LEU A 189 9.86 -5.09 5.27
N ILE A 190 10.48 -4.24 6.06
CA ILE A 190 10.34 -2.78 5.93
C ILE A 190 10.89 -2.32 4.56
N VAL A 191 12.06 -2.79 4.14
CA VAL A 191 12.60 -2.47 2.80
C VAL A 191 11.65 -2.92 1.70
N ALA A 192 11.06 -4.11 1.81
CA ALA A 192 10.06 -4.59 0.85
C ALA A 192 8.83 -3.68 0.78
N TYR A 193 8.37 -3.20 1.92
CA TYR A 193 7.27 -2.25 1.98
C TYR A 193 7.64 -0.91 1.31
N PHE A 194 8.85 -0.40 1.51
CA PHE A 194 9.32 0.80 0.82
C PHE A 194 9.29 0.62 -0.70
N VAL A 195 9.81 -0.50 -1.20
CA VAL A 195 9.80 -0.79 -2.64
C VAL A 195 8.38 -0.84 -3.19
N ARG A 196 7.47 -1.51 -2.49
CA ARG A 196 6.12 -1.75 -2.99
C ARG A 196 5.19 -0.56 -2.80
N PHE A 197 5.24 0.08 -1.64
CA PHE A 197 4.23 1.07 -1.25
C PHE A 197 4.65 2.54 -1.44
N MET A 198 5.77 2.79 -2.12
CA MET A 198 6.19 4.16 -2.42
C MET A 198 5.16 4.91 -3.27
N THR A 199 4.52 4.25 -4.22
CA THR A 199 3.53 4.87 -5.13
C THR A 199 2.27 5.38 -4.43
N PRO A 200 1.54 4.58 -3.63
CA PRO A 200 0.35 5.06 -2.93
C PRO A 200 0.65 6.14 -1.89
N ALA A 201 1.87 6.22 -1.37
CA ALA A 201 2.31 7.33 -0.53
C ALA A 201 2.62 8.58 -1.33
N PHE A 202 3.36 8.44 -2.44
CA PHE A 202 3.85 9.55 -3.25
C PHE A 202 2.74 10.28 -4.01
N ALA A 203 1.80 9.55 -4.61
CA ALA A 203 0.79 10.13 -5.50
C ALA A 203 -0.08 11.23 -4.85
N PRO A 204 -0.65 11.06 -3.64
CA PRO A 204 -1.41 12.14 -2.99
C PRO A 204 -0.51 13.30 -2.54
N ILE A 205 0.74 13.04 -2.16
CA ILE A 205 1.71 14.08 -1.77
C ILE A 205 2.09 14.93 -2.98
N GLU A 206 2.41 14.30 -4.11
CA GLU A 206 2.71 14.99 -5.36
C GLU A 206 1.52 15.82 -5.85
N ALA A 207 0.31 15.25 -5.81
CA ALA A 207 -0.91 15.98 -6.16
C ALA A 207 -1.15 17.20 -5.24
N GLY A 208 -0.79 17.11 -3.96
CA GLY A 208 -0.80 18.23 -3.03
C GLY A 208 0.28 19.27 -3.37
N MET A 209 1.49 18.81 -3.65
CA MET A 209 2.64 19.65 -3.98
C MET A 209 2.44 20.45 -5.26
N THR A 210 1.83 19.86 -6.29
CA THR A 210 1.54 20.54 -7.57
C THR A 210 0.48 21.65 -7.45
N ARG A 211 -0.34 21.63 -6.40
CA ARG A 211 -1.31 22.72 -6.12
C ARG A 211 -0.66 23.95 -5.50
N ILE A 212 0.53 23.82 -4.93
CA ILE A 212 1.27 24.94 -4.34
C ILE A 212 1.96 25.72 -5.47
N ASN A 213 1.57 26.99 -5.64
CA ASN A 213 2.11 27.83 -6.70
C ASN A 213 3.63 28.03 -6.53
N VAL A 214 4.38 28.00 -7.63
CA VAL A 214 5.83 28.23 -7.66
C VAL A 214 6.17 29.64 -7.14
N ASN A 215 5.34 30.64 -7.38
CA ASN A 215 5.52 31.99 -6.88
C ASN A 215 5.64 32.08 -5.35
N MET A 216 5.10 31.09 -4.61
CA MET A 216 5.26 31.03 -3.15
C MET A 216 6.70 30.69 -2.74
N ASP A 217 7.40 29.88 -3.54
CA ASP A 217 8.81 29.55 -3.32
C ASP A 217 9.69 30.76 -3.62
N GLU A 218 9.39 31.48 -4.71
CA GLU A 218 10.08 32.72 -5.10
C GLU A 218 9.91 33.82 -4.04
N ALA A 219 8.68 34.04 -3.58
CA ALA A 219 8.40 34.99 -2.52
C ALA A 219 9.10 34.65 -1.21
N SER A 220 9.15 33.36 -0.86
CA SER A 220 9.83 32.86 0.33
C SER A 220 11.34 33.13 0.26
N SER A 221 11.96 32.89 -0.91
CA SER A 221 13.39 33.15 -1.12
C SER A 221 13.72 34.64 -1.12
N MET A 222 12.84 35.49 -1.67
CA MET A 222 12.98 36.95 -1.59
C MET A 222 12.94 37.50 -0.15
N LEU A 223 12.21 36.77 0.73
CA LEU A 223 12.16 37.08 2.17
C LEU A 223 13.36 36.47 2.95
N GLY A 224 14.37 35.96 2.24
CA GLY A 224 15.60 35.42 2.85
C GLY A 224 15.43 34.04 3.51
N ARG A 225 14.33 33.34 3.26
CA ARG A 225 14.14 31.98 3.83
C ARG A 225 14.95 30.95 3.05
N SER A 226 15.57 30.04 3.80
CA SER A 226 16.22 28.86 3.21
C SER A 226 15.16 27.85 2.70
N SER A 227 15.58 26.91 1.83
CA SER A 227 14.71 25.82 1.34
C SER A 227 14.08 25.02 2.48
N TRP A 228 14.81 24.76 3.56
CA TRP A 228 14.28 24.11 4.77
C TRP A 228 13.26 24.97 5.49
N GLY A 229 13.50 26.29 5.57
CA GLY A 229 12.54 27.23 6.15
C GLY A 229 11.24 27.27 5.36
N SER A 230 11.31 27.28 4.04
CA SER A 230 10.14 27.20 3.14
C SER A 230 9.40 25.87 3.29
N PHE A 231 10.14 24.77 3.42
CA PHE A 231 9.54 23.45 3.63
C PHE A 231 8.68 23.39 4.89
N PHE A 232 9.23 23.74 6.04
CA PHE A 232 8.51 23.62 7.32
C PHE A 232 7.42 24.67 7.52
N ASN A 233 7.59 25.87 6.98
CA ASN A 233 6.65 26.98 7.24
C ASN A 233 5.59 27.15 6.14
N ILE A 234 5.81 26.61 4.93
CA ILE A 234 4.88 26.76 3.81
C ILE A 234 4.39 25.40 3.33
N HIS A 235 5.31 24.53 2.87
CA HIS A 235 4.92 23.28 2.23
C HIS A 235 4.27 22.30 3.19
N LEU A 236 4.89 22.02 4.33
CA LEU A 236 4.40 21.03 5.28
C LEU A 236 3.01 21.37 5.85
N PRO A 237 2.70 22.62 6.26
CA PRO A 237 1.35 22.99 6.67
C PRO A 237 0.30 22.89 5.56
N LEU A 238 0.66 23.22 4.31
CA LEU A 238 -0.26 23.10 3.17
C LEU A 238 -0.50 21.64 2.77
N LEU A 239 0.49 20.76 2.98
CA LEU A 239 0.42 19.33 2.67
C LEU A 239 -0.23 18.49 3.77
N ARG A 240 -0.63 19.06 4.92
CA ARG A 240 -1.16 18.31 6.05
C ARG A 240 -2.29 17.33 5.68
N PHE A 241 -3.24 17.75 4.83
CA PHE A 241 -4.35 16.89 4.40
C PHE A 241 -3.92 15.81 3.39
N PRO A 242 -3.16 16.13 2.31
CA PRO A 242 -2.56 15.10 1.47
C PRO A 242 -1.72 14.08 2.24
N LEU A 243 -0.93 14.52 3.23
CA LEU A 243 -0.12 13.64 4.08
C LEU A 243 -1.00 12.72 4.93
N LEU A 244 -2.01 13.25 5.61
CA LEU A 244 -2.94 12.45 6.39
C LEU A 244 -3.69 11.44 5.50
N GLY A 245 -4.11 11.86 4.32
CA GLY A 245 -4.72 10.97 3.34
C GLY A 245 -3.78 9.84 2.90
N ALA A 246 -2.53 10.18 2.57
CA ALA A 246 -1.50 9.19 2.23
C ALA A 246 -1.25 8.22 3.38
N MET A 247 -1.13 8.73 4.62
CA MET A 247 -0.91 7.89 5.81
C MET A 247 -2.03 6.88 6.03
N ILE A 248 -3.29 7.31 5.94
CA ILE A 248 -4.44 6.43 6.19
C ILE A 248 -4.52 5.33 5.10
N VAL A 249 -4.41 5.71 3.83
CA VAL A 249 -4.46 4.74 2.72
C VAL A 249 -3.32 3.74 2.85
N LEU A 250 -2.10 4.24 3.08
CA LEU A 250 -0.92 3.40 3.19
C LEU A 250 -0.96 2.48 4.41
N PHE A 251 -1.41 2.97 5.55
CA PHE A 251 -1.59 2.16 6.76
C PHE A 251 -2.53 0.98 6.50
N VAL A 252 -3.68 1.24 5.87
CA VAL A 252 -4.64 0.18 5.52
C VAL A 252 -4.06 -0.78 4.48
N ASP A 253 -3.29 -0.29 3.51
CA ASP A 253 -2.66 -1.14 2.49
C ASP A 253 -1.60 -2.07 3.09
N ILE A 254 -0.77 -1.58 4.01
CA ILE A 254 0.21 -2.40 4.72
C ILE A 254 -0.48 -3.38 5.67
N LEU A 255 -1.51 -2.94 6.39
CA LEU A 255 -2.25 -3.76 7.35
C LEU A 255 -2.80 -5.04 6.72
N LYS A 256 -3.29 -4.96 5.49
CA LYS A 256 -3.85 -6.11 4.73
C LYS A 256 -2.83 -6.85 3.88
N GLU A 257 -1.55 -6.39 3.87
CA GLU A 257 -0.53 -7.00 3.01
C GLU A 257 -0.16 -8.40 3.51
N LEU A 258 -0.43 -9.40 2.68
CA LEU A 258 -0.17 -10.79 2.99
C LEU A 258 1.09 -11.36 2.30
N PRO A 259 1.25 -11.29 0.96
CA PRO A 259 2.33 -11.95 0.24
C PRO A 259 3.74 -11.55 0.70
N LEU A 260 4.00 -10.26 0.89
CA LEU A 260 5.29 -9.76 1.38
C LEU A 260 5.54 -10.19 2.82
N THR A 261 4.55 -9.98 3.68
CA THR A 261 4.64 -10.25 5.10
C THR A 261 4.83 -11.74 5.36
N LEU A 262 4.11 -12.61 4.63
CA LEU A 262 4.19 -14.05 4.80
C LEU A 262 5.61 -14.61 4.51
N VAL A 263 6.31 -14.01 3.54
CA VAL A 263 7.64 -14.47 3.10
C VAL A 263 8.76 -13.83 3.93
N LEU A 264 8.63 -12.56 4.30
CA LEU A 264 9.71 -11.76 4.89
C LEU A 264 9.55 -11.49 6.39
N ARG A 265 8.43 -11.87 7.00
CA ARG A 265 8.25 -11.67 8.44
C ARG A 265 9.24 -12.48 9.27
N PRO A 266 9.82 -11.90 10.32
CA PRO A 266 10.57 -12.69 11.29
C PRO A 266 9.66 -13.69 12.03
N PRO A 267 10.23 -14.76 12.59
CA PRO A 267 9.45 -15.81 13.28
C PRO A 267 8.61 -15.32 14.46
N ASN A 268 9.04 -14.22 15.08
CA ASN A 268 8.40 -13.62 16.27
C ASN A 268 7.33 -12.57 15.95
N ILE A 269 7.07 -12.27 14.65
CA ILE A 269 6.07 -11.31 14.22
C ILE A 269 4.97 -12.04 13.47
N GLU A 270 3.74 -11.90 13.96
CA GLU A 270 2.54 -12.42 13.31
C GLU A 270 1.51 -11.32 13.13
N THR A 271 1.14 -11.05 11.87
CA THR A 271 0.10 -10.08 11.57
C THR A 271 -1.27 -10.76 11.47
N LEU A 272 -2.35 -10.00 11.62
CA LEU A 272 -3.72 -10.51 11.45
C LEU A 272 -3.91 -11.22 10.10
N ALA A 273 -3.32 -10.68 9.03
CA ALA A 273 -3.38 -11.28 7.69
C ALA A 273 -2.65 -12.63 7.62
N THR A 274 -1.44 -12.72 8.19
CA THR A 274 -0.66 -13.96 8.19
C THR A 274 -1.25 -15.02 9.12
N THR A 275 -1.78 -14.61 10.28
CA THR A 275 -2.46 -15.51 11.22
C THR A 275 -3.73 -16.09 10.61
N SER A 276 -4.59 -15.23 10.02
CA SER A 276 -5.80 -15.69 9.33
C SER A 276 -5.46 -16.69 8.22
N TYR A 277 -4.48 -16.36 7.39
CA TYR A 277 -4.02 -17.23 6.31
C TYR A 277 -3.48 -18.56 6.82
N GLY A 278 -2.65 -18.55 7.86
CA GLY A 278 -2.09 -19.77 8.46
C GLY A 278 -3.19 -20.71 8.97
N LEU A 279 -4.14 -20.18 9.73
CA LEU A 279 -5.25 -20.94 10.27
C LEU A 279 -6.16 -21.54 9.18
N ILE A 280 -6.50 -20.76 8.15
CA ILE A 280 -7.43 -21.19 7.09
C ILE A 280 -6.74 -22.17 6.12
N GLN A 281 -5.54 -21.84 5.64
CA GLN A 281 -4.92 -22.56 4.53
C GLN A 281 -3.99 -23.69 4.96
N LYS A 282 -3.35 -23.58 6.12
CA LYS A 282 -2.40 -24.60 6.61
C LYS A 282 -3.01 -25.54 7.64
N GLU A 283 -3.84 -25.01 8.54
CA GLU A 283 -4.43 -25.76 9.64
C GLU A 283 -5.87 -26.18 9.37
N GLU A 284 -6.45 -25.76 8.24
CA GLU A 284 -7.85 -26.02 7.85
C GLU A 284 -8.89 -25.57 8.92
N ARG A 285 -8.49 -24.66 9.80
CA ARG A 285 -9.30 -24.11 10.89
C ARG A 285 -10.03 -22.84 10.43
N ILE A 286 -10.99 -23.00 9.51
CA ILE A 286 -11.71 -21.89 8.89
C ILE A 286 -12.42 -21.00 9.94
N VAL A 287 -12.99 -21.61 10.96
CA VAL A 287 -13.71 -20.92 12.03
C VAL A 287 -12.77 -19.99 12.79
N ASP A 288 -11.63 -20.49 13.23
CA ASP A 288 -10.65 -19.72 14.00
C ASP A 288 -9.97 -18.65 13.15
N GLY A 289 -9.65 -18.96 11.90
CA GLY A 289 -9.05 -18.02 10.96
C GLY A 289 -9.99 -16.88 10.53
N SER A 290 -11.30 -17.08 10.66
CA SER A 290 -12.29 -16.02 10.39
C SER A 290 -12.27 -14.92 11.44
N ILE A 291 -11.82 -15.19 12.66
CA ILE A 291 -11.76 -14.20 13.76
C ILE A 291 -10.74 -13.09 13.43
N PRO A 292 -9.44 -13.36 13.22
CA PRO A 292 -8.48 -12.32 12.85
C PRO A 292 -8.81 -11.67 11.49
N ALA A 293 -9.41 -12.40 10.53
CA ALA A 293 -9.88 -11.82 9.28
C ALA A 293 -10.98 -10.77 9.50
N LEU A 294 -11.95 -11.04 10.38
CA LEU A 294 -13.00 -10.09 10.70
C LEU A 294 -12.44 -8.83 11.39
N VAL A 295 -11.50 -9.00 12.33
CA VAL A 295 -10.81 -7.88 12.98
C VAL A 295 -10.06 -7.03 11.95
N LEU A 296 -9.40 -7.67 10.98
CA LEU A 296 -8.70 -6.99 9.87
C LEU A 296 -9.67 -6.16 9.02
N VAL A 297 -10.84 -6.71 8.68
CA VAL A 297 -11.88 -5.99 7.92
C VAL A 297 -12.42 -4.79 8.71
N ILE A 298 -12.67 -4.95 10.00
CA ILE A 298 -13.15 -3.86 10.87
C ILE A 298 -12.12 -2.74 10.93
N THR A 299 -10.85 -3.05 11.21
CA THR A 299 -9.78 -2.06 11.32
C THR A 299 -9.53 -1.35 9.99
N GLY A 300 -9.53 -2.06 8.87
CA GLY A 300 -9.43 -1.48 7.52
C GLY A 300 -10.60 -0.56 7.18
N THR A 301 -11.83 -0.98 7.50
CA THR A 301 -13.04 -0.18 7.27
C THR A 301 -13.04 1.10 8.10
N LEU A 302 -12.63 1.03 9.37
CA LEU A 302 -12.47 2.20 10.23
C LEU A 302 -11.45 3.19 9.68
N GLY A 303 -10.33 2.70 9.12
CA GLY A 303 -9.34 3.53 8.44
C GLY A 303 -9.94 4.29 7.24
N VAL A 304 -10.69 3.59 6.38
CA VAL A 304 -11.36 4.21 5.22
C VAL A 304 -12.42 5.23 5.65
N LEU A 305 -13.20 4.92 6.69
CA LEU A 305 -14.18 5.85 7.24
C LEU A 305 -13.52 7.11 7.81
N ALA A 306 -12.40 6.96 8.52
CA ALA A 306 -11.63 8.08 9.02
C ALA A 306 -11.15 9.00 7.87
N LEU A 307 -10.66 8.41 6.76
CA LEU A 307 -10.29 9.16 5.56
C LEU A 307 -11.49 9.92 4.98
N HIS A 308 -12.63 9.26 4.83
CA HIS A 308 -13.85 9.89 4.31
C HIS A 308 -14.29 11.09 5.15
N LEU A 309 -14.28 10.95 6.48
CA LEU A 309 -14.65 12.03 7.39
C LEU A 309 -13.67 13.22 7.32
N LEU A 310 -12.37 12.97 7.14
CA LEU A 310 -11.37 14.01 6.95
C LEU A 310 -11.59 14.80 5.65
N ILE A 311 -11.87 14.09 4.54
CA ILE A 311 -12.16 14.72 3.24
C ILE A 311 -13.45 15.54 3.32
N ARG A 312 -14.50 15.02 3.93
CA ARG A 312 -15.78 15.71 4.07
C ARG A 312 -15.67 17.01 4.86
N LYS A 313 -14.93 17.02 5.97
CA LYS A 313 -14.69 18.24 6.76
C LYS A 313 -14.05 19.35 5.94
N ARG A 314 -13.18 18.99 4.99
CA ARG A 314 -12.53 19.98 4.13
C ARG A 314 -13.50 20.63 3.12
N ILE A 315 -14.35 19.81 2.48
CA ILE A 315 -15.33 20.31 1.49
C ILE A 315 -16.33 21.28 2.12
N VAL A 316 -16.63 21.14 3.41
CA VAL A 316 -17.54 22.01 4.14
C VAL A 316 -16.88 23.33 4.60
N GLN A 317 -15.53 23.37 4.64
CA GLN A 317 -14.77 24.54 5.09
C GLN A 317 -14.23 25.42 3.94
N GLU A 318 -14.28 24.95 2.69
CA GLU A 318 -14.02 25.71 1.45
C GLU A 318 -15.34 26.20 0.82
#